data_0b12bf235f5d5fd66e9a7f03f796dc7a
#
_entry.id   0b12bf235f5d5fd66e9a7f03f796dc7a
#
_cell.length_a   1.000
_cell.length_b   1.000
_cell.length_c   1.000
_cell.angle_alpha   90.00
_cell.angle_beta   90.00
_cell.angle_gamma   90.00
#
_symmetry.space_group_name_H-M   'P 1'
#
loop_
_entity.id
_entity.type
_entity.pdbx_description
1 polymer ?
#
loop_
_entity_poly.entity_id
_entity_poly.type
_entity_poly.pdbx_seq_one_letter_code
_entity_poly.pdbx_strand_id
1 'polypeptide(L)'
;MVQFRPFYISGEVQSPGQFPYVPELTVLKAISVAGGIRRNAENGPQQDRDLITAKGNYDIYDDQRLRLVVRRARIDAELADKTTFEAPKEVADDPKVATIVADEMAVLTSDQKKLKLKLQALDDLKNLLQNEIESLQKKIINQQRQVDLAKEQLDSVGALAQKGLVVQTRVLNSEQTIADLQGQILDYETAILTAKQSISKATQDATDAENTLRSSLASDRQQVETDLKEAELRVGMQKGLMTVASDPATQAAMTNSDQPALLYALVRVVNGKTTEVAATEDTPVQPGDVIKVKLAPMASQ
;
A
#
# COMPACT_ATOMS: atom_id res chain seq x y z
N MET A 1 -66.12 30.54 37.33
CA MET A 1 -65.16 29.59 36.72
C MET A 1 -64.51 28.84 37.90
N VAL A 2 -64.55 27.54 37.94
CA VAL A 2 -63.82 26.73 38.96
C VAL A 2 -62.39 26.65 38.50
N GLN A 3 -61.47 27.34 39.19
CA GLN A 3 -60.03 27.24 38.92
C GLN A 3 -59.48 26.02 39.64
N PHE A 4 -59.11 24.97 38.87
CA PHE A 4 -58.44 23.80 39.42
C PHE A 4 -56.94 24.10 39.65
N ARG A 5 -56.34 23.42 40.63
CA ARG A 5 -54.89 23.49 40.82
C ARG A 5 -54.17 22.93 39.59
N PRO A 6 -53.06 23.50 39.10
CA PRO A 6 -52.32 22.99 38.00
C PRO A 6 -51.68 21.65 38.36
N PHE A 7 -51.35 20.84 37.36
CA PHE A 7 -50.51 19.66 37.49
C PHE A 7 -49.09 19.95 36.99
N TYR A 8 -48.13 19.10 37.34
CA TYR A 8 -46.73 19.28 36.98
C TYR A 8 -46.24 18.04 36.26
N ILE A 9 -45.37 18.24 35.29
CA ILE A 9 -44.65 17.16 34.57
C ILE A 9 -43.15 17.38 34.67
N SER A 10 -42.41 16.30 34.98
CA SER A 10 -40.95 16.32 35.06
C SER A 10 -40.36 15.04 34.47
N GLY A 11 -39.11 15.08 34.04
CA GLY A 11 -38.37 13.99 33.44
C GLY A 11 -38.28 14.06 31.89
N GLU A 12 -38.34 12.92 31.20
CA GLU A 12 -38.08 12.79 29.77
C GLU A 12 -39.26 13.25 28.88
N VAL A 13 -39.70 14.49 29.07
CA VAL A 13 -40.70 15.14 28.22
C VAL A 13 -40.11 16.36 27.50
N GLN A 14 -40.72 16.76 26.40
CA GLN A 14 -40.18 17.85 25.58
C GLN A 14 -40.22 19.19 26.31
N SER A 15 -41.27 19.46 27.07
CA SER A 15 -41.48 20.66 27.88
C SER A 15 -41.87 20.32 29.31
N PRO A 16 -40.90 20.06 30.21
CA PRO A 16 -41.18 19.89 31.62
C PRO A 16 -41.65 21.21 32.23
N GLY A 17 -42.64 21.11 33.14
CA GLY A 17 -43.19 22.33 33.76
C GLY A 17 -44.56 22.17 34.37
N GLN A 18 -45.20 23.29 34.58
CA GLN A 18 -46.54 23.41 35.15
C GLN A 18 -47.57 23.62 34.04
N PHE A 19 -48.69 22.87 34.09
CA PHE A 19 -49.76 22.90 33.12
C PHE A 19 -51.14 23.03 33.77
N PRO A 20 -52.10 23.71 33.11
CA PRO A 20 -53.45 23.85 33.62
C PRO A 20 -54.16 22.48 33.59
N TYR A 21 -54.83 22.13 34.69
CA TYR A 21 -55.60 20.91 34.77
C TYR A 21 -56.94 21.00 34.05
N VAL A 22 -57.27 19.94 33.32
CA VAL A 22 -58.56 19.77 32.64
C VAL A 22 -59.21 18.46 33.16
N PRO A 23 -60.55 18.43 33.43
CA PRO A 23 -61.23 17.22 33.80
C PRO A 23 -60.98 16.04 32.84
N GLU A 24 -60.92 14.82 33.36
CA GLU A 24 -60.63 13.58 32.60
C GLU A 24 -59.22 13.52 32.01
N LEU A 25 -58.27 14.21 32.62
CA LEU A 25 -56.86 14.17 32.21
C LEU A 25 -56.22 12.83 32.62
N THR A 26 -55.60 12.13 31.66
CA THR A 26 -54.78 10.92 31.93
C THR A 26 -53.30 11.27 31.77
N VAL A 27 -52.40 10.36 32.23
CA VAL A 27 -50.96 10.53 32.08
C VAL A 27 -50.56 10.72 30.62
N LEU A 28 -51.14 9.93 29.69
CA LEU A 28 -50.91 10.07 28.26
C LEU A 28 -51.29 11.45 27.71
N LYS A 29 -52.50 11.93 28.07
CA LYS A 29 -52.94 13.28 27.66
C LYS A 29 -52.07 14.37 28.24
N ALA A 30 -51.65 14.22 29.51
CA ALA A 30 -50.76 15.17 30.15
C ALA A 30 -49.38 15.25 29.46
N ILE A 31 -48.80 14.11 29.08
CA ILE A 31 -47.55 14.04 28.32
C ILE A 31 -47.72 14.69 26.95
N SER A 32 -48.84 14.47 26.28
CA SER A 32 -49.14 15.08 24.98
C SER A 32 -49.21 16.61 25.06
N VAL A 33 -49.82 17.15 26.15
CA VAL A 33 -49.82 18.60 26.40
C VAL A 33 -48.43 19.16 26.66
N ALA A 34 -47.53 18.36 27.25
CA ALA A 34 -46.13 18.72 27.46
C ALA A 34 -45.27 18.57 26.20
N GLY A 35 -45.87 18.37 25.01
CA GLY A 35 -45.17 18.24 23.74
C GLY A 35 -44.69 16.82 23.40
N GLY A 36 -45.14 15.84 24.23
CA GLY A 36 -44.75 14.44 24.06
C GLY A 36 -43.44 14.09 24.79
N ILE A 37 -42.96 12.87 24.55
CA ILE A 37 -41.71 12.36 25.07
C ILE A 37 -40.56 12.96 24.29
N ARG A 38 -39.47 13.33 24.95
CA ARG A 38 -38.24 13.83 24.31
C ARG A 38 -37.63 12.71 23.44
N ARG A 39 -37.89 12.74 22.15
CA ARG A 39 -37.17 11.90 21.19
C ARG A 39 -35.90 12.59 20.87
N ASN A 40 -34.76 11.90 21.03
CA ASN A 40 -33.49 12.37 20.45
C ASN A 40 -33.63 12.33 18.92
N ALA A 41 -34.09 13.44 18.35
CA ALA A 41 -34.29 13.61 16.89
C ALA A 41 -32.94 13.74 16.11
N GLU A 42 -31.82 13.36 16.72
CA GLU A 42 -30.49 13.55 16.14
C GLU A 42 -30.02 12.41 15.23
N ASN A 43 -30.73 11.27 15.17
CA ASN A 43 -30.17 10.09 14.47
C ASN A 43 -30.38 10.11 12.94
N GLY A 44 -31.39 10.74 12.40
CA GLY A 44 -31.65 10.75 10.95
C GLY A 44 -30.56 11.44 10.11
N PRO A 45 -30.20 12.71 10.40
CA PRO A 45 -29.15 13.42 9.67
C PRO A 45 -27.75 12.84 9.88
N GLN A 46 -27.51 12.17 11.03
CA GLN A 46 -26.26 11.50 11.35
C GLN A 46 -26.11 10.25 10.50
N GLN A 47 -27.15 9.42 10.41
CA GLN A 47 -27.16 8.16 9.63
C GLN A 47 -26.93 8.40 8.14
N ASP A 48 -27.56 9.45 7.57
CA ASP A 48 -27.32 9.84 6.18
C ASP A 48 -25.87 10.25 5.94
N ARG A 49 -25.26 10.96 6.88
CA ARG A 49 -23.84 11.33 6.83
C ARG A 49 -22.94 10.11 6.93
N ASP A 50 -23.23 9.19 7.84
CA ASP A 50 -22.45 7.97 8.03
C ASP A 50 -22.53 7.07 6.80
N LEU A 51 -23.71 6.97 6.17
CA LEU A 51 -23.89 6.23 4.92
C LEU A 51 -23.09 6.87 3.76
N ILE A 52 -23.18 8.20 3.60
CA ILE A 52 -22.42 8.93 2.57
C ILE A 52 -20.91 8.76 2.80
N THR A 53 -20.47 8.84 4.06
CA THR A 53 -19.06 8.66 4.42
C THR A 53 -18.60 7.22 4.17
N ALA A 54 -19.39 6.22 4.56
CA ALA A 54 -19.08 4.82 4.31
C ALA A 54 -19.01 4.50 2.81
N LYS A 55 -19.92 5.07 2.01
CA LYS A 55 -19.90 4.94 0.55
C LYS A 55 -18.66 5.59 -0.07
N GLY A 56 -18.33 6.81 0.33
CA GLY A 56 -17.12 7.51 -0.14
C GLY A 56 -15.84 6.74 0.19
N ASN A 57 -15.74 6.21 1.41
CA ASN A 57 -14.63 5.38 1.83
C ASN A 57 -14.58 4.04 1.06
N TYR A 58 -15.73 3.41 0.82
CA TYR A 58 -15.83 2.21 0.00
C TYR A 58 -15.24 2.45 -1.40
N ASP A 59 -15.67 3.52 -2.07
CA ASP A 59 -15.21 3.85 -3.42
C ASP A 59 -13.69 4.09 -3.46
N ILE A 60 -13.12 4.72 -2.43
CA ILE A 60 -11.67 4.95 -2.31
C ILE A 60 -10.91 3.63 -2.11
N TYR A 61 -11.34 2.79 -1.16
CA TYR A 61 -10.66 1.52 -0.86
C TYR A 61 -10.83 0.50 -1.98
N ASP A 62 -11.97 0.51 -2.68
CA ASP A 62 -12.17 -0.35 -3.84
C ASP A 62 -11.28 0.06 -5.02
N ASP A 63 -11.13 1.36 -5.31
CA ASP A 63 -10.16 1.85 -6.30
C ASP A 63 -8.72 1.44 -5.93
N GLN A 64 -8.35 1.55 -4.66
CA GLN A 64 -7.05 1.08 -4.18
C GLN A 64 -6.88 -0.43 -4.38
N ARG A 65 -7.90 -1.23 -4.04
CA ARG A 65 -7.91 -2.68 -4.26
C ARG A 65 -7.72 -3.03 -5.73
N LEU A 66 -8.47 -2.37 -6.64
CA LEU A 66 -8.36 -2.59 -8.09
C LEU A 66 -6.92 -2.34 -8.59
N ARG A 67 -6.30 -1.23 -8.18
CA ARG A 67 -4.90 -0.91 -8.53
C ARG A 67 -3.92 -1.95 -8.02
N LEU A 68 -4.08 -2.41 -6.79
CA LEU A 68 -3.21 -3.42 -6.19
C LEU A 68 -3.35 -4.79 -6.88
N VAL A 69 -4.57 -5.20 -7.25
CA VAL A 69 -4.82 -6.44 -8.00
C VAL A 69 -4.13 -6.41 -9.37
N VAL A 70 -4.26 -5.31 -10.10
CA VAL A 70 -3.62 -5.16 -11.43
C VAL A 70 -2.10 -5.07 -11.29
N ARG A 71 -1.59 -4.32 -10.30
CA ARG A 71 -0.15 -4.23 -10.02
C ARG A 71 0.45 -5.58 -9.66
N ARG A 72 -0.25 -6.40 -8.86
CA ARG A 72 0.17 -7.78 -8.57
C ARG A 72 0.30 -8.60 -9.86
N ALA A 73 -0.68 -8.52 -10.76
CA ALA A 73 -0.66 -9.24 -12.04
C ALA A 73 0.53 -8.81 -12.92
N ARG A 74 0.86 -7.51 -12.96
CA ARG A 74 2.07 -7.02 -13.65
C ARG A 74 3.34 -7.62 -13.05
N ILE A 75 3.49 -7.55 -11.73
CA ILE A 75 4.69 -8.09 -11.04
C ILE A 75 4.82 -9.61 -11.28
N ASP A 76 3.72 -10.35 -11.20
CA ASP A 76 3.72 -11.80 -11.49
C ASP A 76 4.11 -12.09 -12.94
N ALA A 77 3.71 -11.24 -13.89
CA ALA A 77 4.12 -11.36 -15.30
C ALA A 77 5.61 -11.06 -15.49
N GLU A 78 6.14 -10.02 -14.83
CA GLU A 78 7.56 -9.69 -14.87
C GLU A 78 8.44 -10.78 -14.25
N LEU A 79 8.03 -11.35 -13.12
CA LEU A 79 8.73 -12.48 -12.49
C LEU A 79 8.73 -13.75 -13.34
N ALA A 80 7.70 -13.89 -14.21
CA ALA A 80 7.57 -14.96 -15.18
C ALA A 80 8.21 -14.64 -16.55
N ASP A 81 8.98 -13.55 -16.65
CA ASP A 81 9.65 -13.06 -17.86
C ASP A 81 8.66 -12.82 -19.05
N LYS A 82 7.40 -12.49 -18.77
CA LYS A 82 6.39 -12.17 -19.78
C LYS A 82 6.46 -10.70 -20.17
N THR A 83 6.21 -10.44 -21.46
CA THR A 83 6.20 -9.07 -22.02
C THR A 83 4.85 -8.37 -21.94
N THR A 84 3.79 -9.13 -21.59
CA THR A 84 2.42 -8.63 -21.49
C THR A 84 1.69 -9.36 -20.36
N PHE A 85 0.63 -8.74 -19.86
CA PHE A 85 -0.30 -9.36 -18.92
C PHE A 85 -1.73 -8.92 -19.25
N GLU A 86 -2.70 -9.69 -18.80
CA GLU A 86 -4.12 -9.39 -18.94
C GLU A 86 -4.72 -8.99 -17.59
N ALA A 87 -5.84 -8.28 -17.64
CA ALA A 87 -6.58 -7.96 -16.42
C ALA A 87 -6.99 -9.25 -15.71
N PRO A 88 -6.76 -9.35 -14.37
CA PRO A 88 -7.24 -10.49 -13.60
C PRO A 88 -8.77 -10.61 -13.69
N LYS A 89 -9.27 -11.84 -13.85
CA LYS A 89 -10.71 -12.13 -14.02
C LYS A 89 -11.60 -11.55 -12.92
N GLU A 90 -11.02 -11.41 -11.72
CA GLU A 90 -11.70 -10.88 -10.55
C GLU A 90 -12.15 -9.41 -10.70
N VAL A 91 -11.50 -8.67 -11.59
CA VAL A 91 -11.70 -7.22 -11.76
C VAL A 91 -11.89 -6.80 -13.22
N ALA A 92 -11.88 -7.76 -14.15
CA ALA A 92 -11.88 -7.48 -15.59
C ALA A 92 -13.14 -6.73 -16.08
N ASP A 93 -14.26 -6.88 -15.38
CA ASP A 93 -15.55 -6.29 -15.77
C ASP A 93 -15.68 -4.81 -15.29
N ASP A 94 -14.76 -4.32 -14.44
CA ASP A 94 -14.82 -2.94 -13.99
C ASP A 94 -14.24 -1.99 -15.05
N PRO A 95 -14.99 -0.95 -15.46
CA PRO A 95 -14.56 -0.01 -16.51
C PRO A 95 -13.28 0.75 -16.17
N LYS A 96 -12.93 0.92 -14.91
CA LYS A 96 -11.70 1.58 -14.47
C LYS A 96 -10.45 0.73 -14.73
N VAL A 97 -10.61 -0.60 -14.76
CA VAL A 97 -9.49 -1.54 -14.87
C VAL A 97 -8.73 -1.40 -16.17
N ALA A 98 -9.41 -1.10 -17.27
CA ALA A 98 -8.76 -0.92 -18.57
C ALA A 98 -7.68 0.18 -18.53
N THR A 99 -7.95 1.30 -17.87
CA THR A 99 -6.98 2.40 -17.72
C THR A 99 -5.82 1.98 -16.81
N ILE A 100 -6.12 1.33 -15.69
CA ILE A 100 -5.09 0.85 -14.74
C ILE A 100 -4.16 -0.17 -15.41
N VAL A 101 -4.71 -1.09 -16.22
CA VAL A 101 -3.91 -2.06 -16.99
C VAL A 101 -2.99 -1.36 -17.98
N ALA A 102 -3.49 -0.32 -18.67
CA ALA A 102 -2.67 0.45 -19.61
C ALA A 102 -1.51 1.15 -18.92
N ASP A 103 -1.76 1.75 -17.75
CA ASP A 103 -0.72 2.40 -16.94
C ASP A 103 0.33 1.39 -16.45
N GLU A 104 -0.10 0.26 -15.90
CA GLU A 104 0.82 -0.79 -15.41
C GLU A 104 1.56 -1.48 -16.58
N MET A 105 0.96 -1.59 -17.77
CA MET A 105 1.64 -2.08 -18.97
C MET A 105 2.75 -1.13 -19.43
N ALA A 106 2.54 0.19 -19.30
CA ALA A 106 3.58 1.17 -19.58
C ALA A 106 4.76 1.03 -18.61
N VAL A 107 4.51 0.77 -17.33
CA VAL A 107 5.56 0.50 -16.32
C VAL A 107 6.34 -0.77 -16.71
N LEU A 108 5.66 -1.89 -16.97
CA LEU A 108 6.27 -3.15 -17.39
C LEU A 108 7.19 -2.95 -18.61
N THR A 109 6.70 -2.28 -19.64
CA THR A 109 7.47 -2.00 -20.86
C THR A 109 8.70 -1.14 -20.58
N SER A 110 8.56 -0.14 -19.70
CA SER A 110 9.65 0.74 -19.31
C SER A 110 10.76 -0.01 -18.57
N ASP A 111 10.40 -0.86 -17.61
CA ASP A 111 11.36 -1.61 -16.80
C ASP A 111 12.08 -2.67 -17.63
N GLN A 112 11.37 -3.39 -18.51
CA GLN A 112 11.98 -4.31 -19.47
C GLN A 112 12.94 -3.59 -20.42
N LYS A 113 12.56 -2.44 -20.95
CA LYS A 113 13.41 -1.64 -21.82
C LYS A 113 14.69 -1.18 -21.11
N LYS A 114 14.55 -0.73 -19.85
CA LYS A 114 15.68 -0.30 -19.01
C LYS A 114 16.66 -1.44 -18.76
N LEU A 115 16.18 -2.62 -18.39
CA LEU A 115 17.02 -3.80 -18.19
C LEU A 115 17.71 -4.20 -19.49
N LYS A 116 16.95 -4.32 -20.58
CA LYS A 116 17.47 -4.68 -21.91
C LYS A 116 18.60 -3.75 -22.36
N LEU A 117 18.41 -2.44 -22.25
CA LEU A 117 19.44 -1.45 -22.62
C LEU A 117 20.70 -1.58 -21.74
N LYS A 118 20.52 -1.86 -20.44
CA LYS A 118 21.66 -2.08 -19.54
C LYS A 118 22.44 -3.34 -19.91
N LEU A 119 21.77 -4.44 -20.16
CA LEU A 119 22.40 -5.71 -20.57
C LEU A 119 23.10 -5.57 -21.92
N GLN A 120 22.47 -4.88 -22.88
CA GLN A 120 23.07 -4.60 -24.18
C GLN A 120 24.35 -3.76 -24.05
N ALA A 121 24.34 -2.69 -23.25
CA ALA A 121 25.53 -1.85 -23.03
C ALA A 121 26.70 -2.66 -22.40
N LEU A 122 26.39 -3.59 -21.48
CA LEU A 122 27.42 -4.45 -20.88
C LEU A 122 27.93 -5.50 -21.88
N ASP A 123 27.09 -6.01 -22.76
CA ASP A 123 27.51 -6.92 -23.83
C ASP A 123 28.36 -6.22 -24.88
N ASP A 124 28.00 -5.00 -25.27
CA ASP A 124 28.80 -4.16 -26.16
C ASP A 124 30.20 -3.87 -25.56
N LEU A 125 30.27 -3.60 -24.27
CA LEU A 125 31.52 -3.42 -23.54
C LEU A 125 32.39 -4.70 -23.57
N LYS A 126 31.77 -5.87 -23.32
CA LYS A 126 32.48 -7.16 -23.41
C LYS A 126 33.07 -7.41 -24.80
N ASN A 127 32.27 -7.13 -25.84
CA ASN A 127 32.71 -7.28 -27.23
C ASN A 127 33.86 -6.32 -27.56
N LEU A 128 33.80 -5.08 -27.10
CA LEU A 128 34.91 -4.10 -27.27
C LEU A 128 36.20 -4.59 -26.62
N LEU A 129 36.12 -5.05 -25.36
CA LEU A 129 37.27 -5.56 -24.62
C LEU A 129 37.85 -6.86 -25.25
N GLN A 130 36.97 -7.71 -25.82
CA GLN A 130 37.38 -8.91 -26.53
C GLN A 130 38.21 -8.54 -27.79
N ASN A 131 37.75 -7.55 -28.56
CA ASN A 131 38.47 -7.04 -29.73
C ASN A 131 39.82 -6.40 -29.34
N GLU A 132 39.89 -5.73 -28.19
CA GLU A 132 41.13 -5.19 -27.62
C GLU A 132 42.13 -6.33 -27.32
N ILE A 133 41.66 -7.42 -26.63
CA ILE A 133 42.47 -8.59 -26.35
C ILE A 133 43.05 -9.19 -27.64
N GLU A 134 42.23 -9.36 -28.68
CA GLU A 134 42.71 -9.88 -29.97
C GLU A 134 43.76 -8.98 -30.60
N SER A 135 43.58 -7.67 -30.52
CA SER A 135 44.58 -6.69 -31.02
C SER A 135 45.89 -6.79 -30.27
N LEU A 136 45.81 -6.90 -28.92
CA LEU A 136 47.02 -7.05 -28.07
C LEU A 136 47.74 -8.37 -28.36
N GLN A 137 46.98 -9.49 -28.54
CA GLN A 137 47.58 -10.77 -28.94
C GLN A 137 48.35 -10.68 -30.28
N LYS A 138 47.79 -9.99 -31.26
CA LYS A 138 48.50 -9.74 -32.54
C LYS A 138 49.78 -8.93 -32.34
N LYS A 139 49.73 -7.93 -31.44
CA LYS A 139 50.94 -7.17 -31.07
C LYS A 139 52.00 -8.05 -30.44
N ILE A 140 51.62 -8.94 -29.50
CA ILE A 140 52.56 -9.89 -28.87
C ILE A 140 53.21 -10.78 -29.89
N ILE A 141 52.45 -11.33 -30.85
CA ILE A 141 53.02 -12.17 -31.93
C ILE A 141 54.05 -11.40 -32.74
N ASN A 142 53.76 -10.15 -33.12
CA ASN A 142 54.69 -9.31 -33.86
C ASN A 142 55.91 -8.96 -33.02
N GLN A 143 55.74 -8.66 -31.72
CA GLN A 143 56.81 -8.32 -30.82
C GLN A 143 57.73 -9.54 -30.57
N GLN A 144 57.16 -10.74 -30.43
CA GLN A 144 57.91 -11.97 -30.29
C GLN A 144 58.83 -12.22 -31.50
N ARG A 145 58.32 -11.96 -32.72
CA ARG A 145 59.17 -12.04 -33.94
C ARG A 145 60.35 -11.06 -33.88
N GLN A 146 60.17 -9.85 -33.36
CA GLN A 146 61.25 -8.88 -33.19
C GLN A 146 62.28 -9.39 -32.15
N VAL A 147 61.80 -9.99 -31.06
CA VAL A 147 62.70 -10.62 -30.06
C VAL A 147 63.54 -11.72 -30.72
N ASP A 148 62.90 -12.58 -31.52
CA ASP A 148 63.61 -13.70 -32.19
C ASP A 148 64.70 -13.19 -33.18
N LEU A 149 64.39 -12.15 -33.99
CA LEU A 149 65.37 -11.48 -34.88
C LEU A 149 66.51 -10.80 -34.10
N ALA A 150 66.14 -10.17 -32.94
CA ALA A 150 67.19 -9.56 -32.10
C ALA A 150 68.10 -10.60 -31.44
N LYS A 151 67.59 -11.81 -31.10
CA LYS A 151 68.41 -12.92 -30.63
C LYS A 151 69.32 -13.45 -31.69
N GLU A 152 68.88 -13.66 -32.94
CA GLU A 152 69.72 -14.05 -34.07
C GLU A 152 70.82 -13.04 -34.30
N GLN A 153 70.52 -11.76 -34.18
CA GLN A 153 71.53 -10.71 -34.29
C GLN A 153 72.53 -10.75 -33.14
N LEU A 154 72.08 -10.98 -31.88
CA LEU A 154 72.97 -11.15 -30.72
C LEU A 154 73.89 -12.33 -30.89
N ASP A 155 73.41 -13.48 -31.36
CA ASP A 155 74.24 -14.63 -31.65
C ASP A 155 75.35 -14.33 -32.68
N SER A 156 74.95 -13.65 -33.73
CA SER A 156 75.92 -13.25 -34.78
C SER A 156 76.97 -12.28 -34.24
N VAL A 157 76.54 -11.26 -33.46
CA VAL A 157 77.48 -10.29 -32.85
C VAL A 157 78.35 -10.95 -31.78
N GLY A 158 77.79 -11.88 -30.97
CA GLY A 158 78.50 -12.63 -29.95
C GLY A 158 79.60 -13.48 -30.53
N ALA A 159 79.33 -14.18 -31.64
CA ALA A 159 80.38 -14.95 -32.38
C ALA A 159 81.51 -14.08 -32.90
N LEU A 160 81.26 -12.86 -33.38
CA LEU A 160 82.27 -11.92 -33.81
C LEU A 160 83.07 -11.34 -32.62
N ALA A 161 82.44 -11.08 -31.49
CA ALA A 161 83.07 -10.58 -30.26
C ALA A 161 84.06 -11.59 -29.70
N GLN A 162 83.70 -12.92 -29.69
CA GLN A 162 84.62 -14.00 -29.30
C GLN A 162 85.86 -14.06 -30.17
N LYS A 163 85.79 -13.63 -31.45
CA LYS A 163 86.94 -13.51 -32.39
C LYS A 163 87.69 -12.21 -32.27
N GLY A 164 87.32 -11.31 -31.35
CA GLY A 164 87.96 -10.01 -31.16
C GLY A 164 87.59 -8.99 -32.21
N LEU A 165 86.62 -9.26 -33.09
CA LEU A 165 86.25 -8.40 -34.24
C LEU A 165 85.28 -7.31 -33.92
N VAL A 166 84.59 -7.35 -32.71
CA VAL A 166 83.66 -6.35 -32.28
C VAL A 166 83.82 -6.01 -30.79
N VAL A 167 83.47 -4.79 -30.38
CA VAL A 167 83.53 -4.31 -28.98
C VAL A 167 82.43 -4.93 -28.13
N GLN A 168 82.78 -5.35 -26.92
CA GLN A 168 81.81 -5.95 -25.95
C GLN A 168 80.53 -5.09 -25.67
N THR A 169 80.69 -3.76 -25.79
CA THR A 169 79.52 -2.82 -25.65
C THR A 169 78.40 -3.08 -26.66
N ARG A 170 78.74 -3.65 -27.85
CA ARG A 170 77.73 -3.99 -28.86
C ARG A 170 76.92 -5.20 -28.51
N VAL A 171 77.51 -6.16 -27.81
CA VAL A 171 76.82 -7.32 -27.24
C VAL A 171 75.85 -6.87 -26.17
N LEU A 172 76.27 -6.03 -25.22
CA LEU A 172 75.42 -5.47 -24.15
C LEU A 172 74.22 -4.67 -24.68
N ASN A 173 74.45 -3.84 -25.73
CA ASN A 173 73.34 -3.08 -26.37
C ASN A 173 72.35 -4.00 -27.05
N SER A 174 72.78 -5.14 -27.65
CA SER A 174 71.81 -6.13 -28.19
C SER A 174 71.04 -6.85 -27.10
N GLU A 175 71.67 -7.22 -25.99
CA GLU A 175 71.04 -7.79 -24.84
C GLU A 175 69.95 -6.83 -24.20
N GLN A 176 70.32 -5.55 -24.09
CA GLN A 176 69.40 -4.53 -23.63
C GLN A 176 68.19 -4.36 -24.55
N THR A 177 68.40 -4.37 -25.86
CA THR A 177 67.27 -4.31 -26.83
C THR A 177 66.33 -5.50 -26.68
N ILE A 178 66.87 -6.69 -26.48
CA ILE A 178 66.04 -7.90 -26.22
C ILE A 178 65.24 -7.75 -24.92
N ALA A 179 65.87 -7.27 -23.85
CA ALA A 179 65.18 -7.05 -22.57
C ALA A 179 64.05 -6.02 -22.71
N ASP A 180 64.26 -4.91 -23.44
CA ASP A 180 63.25 -3.89 -23.70
C ASP A 180 62.05 -4.44 -24.51
N LEU A 181 62.35 -5.25 -25.57
CA LEU A 181 61.31 -5.92 -26.37
C LEU A 181 60.51 -6.93 -25.56
N GLN A 182 61.15 -7.68 -24.67
CA GLN A 182 60.50 -8.60 -23.76
C GLN A 182 59.65 -7.85 -22.72
N GLY A 183 60.12 -6.73 -22.20
CA GLY A 183 59.35 -5.85 -21.32
C GLY A 183 58.02 -5.40 -21.96
N GLN A 184 58.07 -5.02 -23.24
CA GLN A 184 56.85 -4.64 -23.98
C GLN A 184 55.84 -5.81 -24.13
N ILE A 185 56.30 -7.04 -24.26
CA ILE A 185 55.43 -8.24 -24.28
C ILE A 185 54.71 -8.36 -22.94
N LEU A 186 55.41 -8.24 -21.81
CA LEU A 186 54.86 -8.29 -20.48
C LEU A 186 53.81 -7.18 -20.24
N ASP A 187 54.06 -5.97 -20.79
CA ASP A 187 53.09 -4.88 -20.75
C ASP A 187 51.78 -5.24 -21.49
N TYR A 188 51.89 -5.85 -22.68
CA TYR A 188 50.73 -6.30 -23.44
C TYR A 188 49.99 -7.45 -22.73
N GLU A 189 50.69 -8.39 -22.12
CA GLU A 189 50.13 -9.46 -21.34
C GLU A 189 49.34 -8.93 -20.10
N THR A 190 49.93 -7.94 -19.43
CA THR A 190 49.29 -7.24 -18.32
C THR A 190 48.01 -6.52 -18.76
N ALA A 191 48.04 -5.86 -19.92
CA ALA A 191 46.86 -5.22 -20.50
C ALA A 191 45.76 -6.24 -20.84
N ILE A 192 46.13 -7.42 -21.38
CA ILE A 192 45.18 -8.52 -21.63
C ILE A 192 44.53 -9.01 -20.33
N LEU A 193 45.30 -9.17 -19.25
CA LEU A 193 44.74 -9.58 -17.94
C LEU A 193 43.76 -8.56 -17.40
N THR A 194 44.08 -7.27 -17.52
CA THR A 194 43.18 -6.17 -17.10
C THR A 194 41.89 -6.17 -17.92
N ALA A 195 42.00 -6.37 -19.25
CA ALA A 195 40.80 -6.45 -20.11
C ALA A 195 39.93 -7.68 -19.76
N LYS A 196 40.52 -8.84 -19.49
CA LYS A 196 39.81 -10.04 -19.03
C LYS A 196 39.12 -9.80 -17.69
N GLN A 197 39.75 -9.13 -16.75
CA GLN A 197 39.14 -8.76 -15.46
C GLN A 197 37.93 -7.83 -15.66
N SER A 198 38.04 -6.89 -16.59
CA SER A 198 36.95 -5.99 -16.94
C SER A 198 35.76 -6.74 -17.58
N ILE A 199 36.02 -7.72 -18.44
CA ILE A 199 34.98 -8.63 -18.99
C ILE A 199 34.28 -9.40 -17.88
N SER A 200 35.03 -9.96 -16.94
CA SER A 200 34.47 -10.69 -15.79
C SER A 200 33.56 -9.79 -14.96
N LYS A 201 34.02 -8.55 -14.71
CA LYS A 201 33.24 -7.55 -14.00
C LYS A 201 31.94 -7.18 -14.76
N ALA A 202 32.02 -6.93 -16.07
CA ALA A 202 30.82 -6.64 -16.87
C ALA A 202 29.81 -7.80 -16.86
N THR A 203 30.32 -9.05 -16.86
CA THR A 203 29.47 -10.23 -16.75
C THR A 203 28.77 -10.32 -15.38
N GLN A 204 29.51 -10.02 -14.31
CA GLN A 204 28.94 -9.95 -12.96
C GLN A 204 27.91 -8.83 -12.87
N ASP A 205 28.22 -7.64 -13.37
CA ASP A 205 27.31 -6.49 -13.36
C ASP A 205 25.98 -6.78 -14.12
N ALA A 206 26.04 -7.60 -15.18
CA ALA A 206 24.84 -8.07 -15.90
C ALA A 206 23.99 -9.00 -15.04
N THR A 207 24.61 -10.00 -14.44
CA THR A 207 23.92 -10.94 -13.52
C THR A 207 23.33 -10.22 -12.31
N ASP A 208 24.07 -9.27 -11.75
CA ASP A 208 23.61 -8.46 -10.61
C ASP A 208 22.43 -7.56 -10.98
N ALA A 209 22.40 -7.04 -12.22
CA ALA A 209 21.27 -6.26 -12.71
C ALA A 209 19.97 -7.09 -12.79
N GLU A 210 20.04 -8.32 -13.31
CA GLU A 210 18.92 -9.25 -13.36
C GLU A 210 18.45 -9.67 -11.96
N ASN A 211 19.39 -10.08 -11.10
CA ASN A 211 19.08 -10.50 -9.73
C ASN A 211 18.48 -9.36 -8.88
N THR A 212 19.00 -8.14 -9.06
CA THR A 212 18.47 -6.95 -8.37
C THR A 212 17.02 -6.69 -8.78
N LEU A 213 16.71 -6.75 -10.07
CA LEU A 213 15.33 -6.58 -10.55
C LEU A 213 14.43 -7.68 -9.98
N ARG A 214 14.81 -8.94 -10.07
CA ARG A 214 14.01 -10.08 -9.53
C ARG A 214 13.79 -9.97 -8.02
N SER A 215 14.82 -9.57 -7.27
CA SER A 215 14.72 -9.39 -5.82
C SER A 215 13.79 -8.22 -5.46
N SER A 216 13.88 -7.10 -6.19
CA SER A 216 12.97 -5.97 -5.96
C SER A 216 11.52 -6.32 -6.30
N LEU A 217 11.28 -7.01 -7.41
CA LEU A 217 9.94 -7.49 -7.78
C LEU A 217 9.34 -8.47 -6.76
N ALA A 218 10.17 -9.37 -6.22
CA ALA A 218 9.71 -10.29 -5.18
C ALA A 218 9.32 -9.57 -3.88
N SER A 219 10.11 -8.57 -3.48
CA SER A 219 9.80 -7.72 -2.34
C SER A 219 8.53 -6.88 -2.56
N ASP A 220 8.42 -6.25 -3.74
CA ASP A 220 7.25 -5.48 -4.14
C ASP A 220 5.98 -6.35 -4.17
N ARG A 221 6.10 -7.59 -4.66
CA ARG A 221 4.99 -8.56 -4.66
C ARG A 221 4.48 -8.83 -3.25
N GLN A 222 5.40 -9.08 -2.31
CA GLN A 222 5.04 -9.32 -0.91
C GLN A 222 4.36 -8.09 -0.28
N GLN A 223 4.85 -6.90 -0.56
CA GLN A 223 4.24 -5.66 -0.08
C GLN A 223 2.83 -5.47 -0.67
N VAL A 224 2.70 -5.63 -1.98
CA VAL A 224 1.39 -5.52 -2.67
C VAL A 224 0.40 -6.54 -2.13
N GLU A 225 0.82 -7.76 -1.80
CA GLU A 225 -0.04 -8.80 -1.20
C GLU A 225 -0.54 -8.39 0.19
N THR A 226 0.32 -7.77 0.99
CA THR A 226 -0.05 -7.24 2.31
C THR A 226 -1.04 -6.09 2.19
N ASP A 227 -0.74 -5.12 1.32
CA ASP A 227 -1.58 -3.95 1.08
C ASP A 227 -2.94 -4.35 0.50
N LEU A 228 -2.98 -5.37 -0.37
CA LEU A 228 -4.20 -5.91 -0.95
C LEU A 228 -5.11 -6.51 0.12
N LYS A 229 -4.57 -7.35 1.01
CA LYS A 229 -5.34 -7.89 2.14
C LYS A 229 -5.92 -6.79 3.03
N GLU A 230 -5.14 -5.75 3.30
CA GLU A 230 -5.62 -4.60 4.06
C GLU A 230 -6.75 -3.85 3.33
N ALA A 231 -6.59 -3.61 2.01
CA ALA A 231 -7.62 -2.97 1.20
C ALA A 231 -8.91 -3.80 1.15
N GLU A 232 -8.81 -5.12 0.99
CA GLU A 232 -9.95 -6.05 0.99
C GLU A 232 -10.71 -6.02 2.32
N LEU A 233 -9.99 -6.01 3.45
CA LEU A 233 -10.61 -5.90 4.78
C LEU A 233 -11.34 -4.56 4.93
N ARG A 234 -10.74 -3.46 4.48
CA ARG A 234 -11.35 -2.13 4.53
C ARG A 234 -12.60 -2.04 3.65
N VAL A 235 -12.54 -2.58 2.43
CA VAL A 235 -13.69 -2.69 1.52
C VAL A 235 -14.82 -3.50 2.18
N GLY A 236 -14.50 -4.67 2.76
CA GLY A 236 -15.45 -5.52 3.46
C GLY A 236 -16.11 -4.80 4.65
N MET A 237 -15.34 -4.07 5.44
CA MET A 237 -15.85 -3.29 6.58
C MET A 237 -16.80 -2.17 6.11
N GLN A 238 -16.42 -1.39 5.10
CA GLN A 238 -17.29 -0.31 4.58
C GLN A 238 -18.58 -0.87 3.95
N LYS A 239 -18.49 -2.00 3.24
CA LYS A 239 -19.66 -2.70 2.69
C LYS A 239 -20.59 -3.18 3.80
N GLY A 240 -20.05 -3.71 4.89
CA GLY A 240 -20.82 -4.09 6.07
C GLY A 240 -21.55 -2.89 6.70
N LEU A 241 -20.87 -1.76 6.89
CA LEU A 241 -21.44 -0.53 7.40
C LEU A 241 -22.59 -0.02 6.50
N MET A 242 -22.41 -0.05 5.18
CA MET A 242 -23.45 0.33 4.23
C MET A 242 -24.67 -0.59 4.31
N THR A 243 -24.45 -1.90 4.48
CA THR A 243 -25.56 -2.88 4.60
C THR A 243 -26.37 -2.61 5.87
N VAL A 244 -25.70 -2.42 7.01
CA VAL A 244 -26.35 -2.10 8.29
C VAL A 244 -27.13 -0.78 8.20
N ALA A 245 -26.56 0.24 7.58
CA ALA A 245 -27.20 1.54 7.40
C ALA A 245 -28.38 1.51 6.41
N SER A 246 -28.44 0.53 5.50
CA SER A 246 -29.46 0.41 4.45
C SER A 246 -30.61 -0.55 4.80
N ASP A 247 -30.44 -1.41 5.81
CA ASP A 247 -31.45 -2.42 6.17
C ASP A 247 -32.50 -1.85 7.15
N PRO A 248 -33.77 -1.66 6.72
CA PRO A 248 -34.84 -1.17 7.58
C PRO A 248 -35.11 -2.04 8.79
N ALA A 249 -34.87 -3.36 8.67
CA ALA A 249 -35.10 -4.31 9.78
C ALA A 249 -33.98 -4.17 10.83
N THR A 250 -32.75 -3.96 10.42
CA THR A 250 -31.63 -3.70 11.31
C THR A 250 -31.74 -2.31 11.95
N GLN A 251 -32.23 -1.30 11.21
CA GLN A 251 -32.56 0.03 11.74
C GLN A 251 -33.68 -0.07 12.79
N ALA A 252 -34.73 -0.82 12.51
CA ALA A 252 -35.83 -1.05 13.47
C ALA A 252 -35.38 -1.83 14.72
N ALA A 253 -34.45 -2.79 14.56
CA ALA A 253 -33.90 -3.53 15.70
C ALA A 253 -32.97 -2.65 16.56
N MET A 254 -32.14 -1.79 15.97
CA MET A 254 -31.30 -0.82 16.69
C MET A 254 -32.15 0.28 17.38
N THR A 255 -33.18 0.74 16.73
CA THR A 255 -34.11 1.70 17.33
C THR A 255 -35.00 1.07 18.39
N ASN A 256 -35.35 -0.24 18.27
CA ASN A 256 -36.17 -0.97 19.25
C ASN A 256 -35.36 -1.57 20.39
N SER A 257 -34.07 -1.87 20.21
CA SER A 257 -33.21 -2.37 21.30
C SER A 257 -32.78 -1.28 22.27
N ASP A 258 -32.93 -0.01 21.90
CA ASP A 258 -32.47 1.14 22.69
C ASP A 258 -33.58 2.09 23.12
N GLN A 259 -34.87 1.70 23.01
CA GLN A 259 -35.92 2.42 23.71
C GLN A 259 -36.05 1.81 25.13
N PRO A 260 -35.40 2.44 26.12
CA PRO A 260 -35.62 2.02 27.49
C PRO A 260 -37.10 2.19 27.79
N ALA A 261 -37.67 1.16 28.38
CA ALA A 261 -39.09 1.19 28.76
C ALA A 261 -39.37 2.44 29.61
N LEU A 262 -40.38 3.21 29.21
CA LEU A 262 -40.74 4.41 29.93
C LEU A 262 -41.53 4.00 31.17
N LEU A 263 -41.04 4.44 32.33
CA LEU A 263 -41.70 4.27 33.60
C LEU A 263 -42.39 5.58 33.99
N TYR A 264 -43.69 5.49 34.18
CA TYR A 264 -44.47 6.62 34.67
C TYR A 264 -44.70 6.45 36.16
N ALA A 265 -44.43 7.52 36.92
CA ALA A 265 -44.75 7.59 38.35
C ALA A 265 -45.57 8.86 38.61
N LEU A 266 -46.56 8.72 39.42
CA LEU A 266 -47.44 9.82 39.79
C LEU A 266 -47.24 10.11 41.26
N VAL A 267 -46.84 11.32 41.57
CA VAL A 267 -46.64 11.79 42.93
C VAL A 267 -47.87 12.61 43.33
N ARG A 268 -48.60 12.13 44.32
CA ARG A 268 -49.83 12.70 44.81
C ARG A 268 -49.76 12.97 46.31
N VAL A 269 -50.34 14.07 46.75
CA VAL A 269 -50.47 14.38 48.17
C VAL A 269 -51.84 13.91 48.66
N VAL A 270 -51.85 12.86 49.50
CA VAL A 270 -53.09 12.30 50.14
C VAL A 270 -52.95 12.49 51.64
N ASN A 271 -53.94 13.16 52.28
CA ASN A 271 -53.95 13.43 53.71
C ASN A 271 -52.65 14.08 54.24
N GLY A 272 -52.06 15.01 53.47
CA GLY A 272 -50.80 15.75 53.85
C GLY A 272 -49.50 14.94 53.70
N LYS A 273 -49.57 13.68 53.23
CA LYS A 273 -48.40 12.85 52.92
C LYS A 273 -48.23 12.71 51.40
N THR A 274 -47.01 12.88 50.95
CA THR A 274 -46.63 12.68 49.54
C THR A 274 -46.44 11.17 49.29
N THR A 275 -47.17 10.64 48.34
CA THR A 275 -47.10 9.22 47.92
C THR A 275 -46.73 9.15 46.47
N GLU A 276 -45.70 8.34 46.12
CA GLU A 276 -45.33 8.05 44.73
C GLU A 276 -45.95 6.69 44.35
N VAL A 277 -46.76 6.67 43.30
CA VAL A 277 -47.47 5.47 42.81
C VAL A 277 -47.03 5.25 41.36
N ALA A 278 -46.72 3.98 41.01
CA ALA A 278 -46.48 3.64 39.62
C ALA A 278 -47.77 3.90 38.82
N ALA A 279 -47.61 4.53 37.67
CA ALA A 279 -48.71 4.92 36.82
C ALA A 279 -48.56 4.29 35.41
N THR A 280 -49.71 4.09 34.77
CA THR A 280 -49.81 3.71 33.37
C THR A 280 -50.29 4.89 32.55
N GLU A 281 -50.27 4.78 31.24
CA GLU A 281 -50.76 5.82 30.33
C GLU A 281 -52.21 6.26 30.58
N ASP A 282 -53.02 5.31 31.02
CA ASP A 282 -54.46 5.54 31.28
C ASP A 282 -54.76 6.01 32.73
N THR A 283 -53.73 6.12 33.57
CA THR A 283 -53.92 6.54 34.97
C THR A 283 -54.46 7.97 35.03
N PRO A 284 -55.59 8.19 35.74
CA PRO A 284 -56.18 9.53 35.84
C PRO A 284 -55.34 10.46 36.73
N VAL A 285 -55.04 11.65 36.21
CA VAL A 285 -54.33 12.72 36.90
C VAL A 285 -55.30 13.60 37.68
N GLN A 286 -54.90 14.03 38.86
CA GLN A 286 -55.69 14.93 39.72
C GLN A 286 -55.05 16.30 39.83
N PRO A 287 -55.79 17.36 40.15
CA PRO A 287 -55.25 18.69 40.39
C PRO A 287 -54.21 18.68 41.49
N GLY A 288 -52.98 19.15 41.15
CA GLY A 288 -51.84 19.18 42.07
C GLY A 288 -50.89 17.97 41.98
N ASP A 289 -51.16 16.98 41.09
CA ASP A 289 -50.29 15.84 40.87
C ASP A 289 -48.99 16.26 40.15
N VAL A 290 -47.92 15.50 40.42
CA VAL A 290 -46.65 15.58 39.68
C VAL A 290 -46.43 14.26 38.94
N ILE A 291 -46.37 14.32 37.61
CA ILE A 291 -46.08 13.20 36.75
C ILE A 291 -44.55 13.15 36.53
N LYS A 292 -43.94 12.04 36.89
CA LYS A 292 -42.51 11.80 36.61
C LYS A 292 -42.40 10.77 35.49
N VAL A 293 -41.74 11.16 34.40
CA VAL A 293 -41.41 10.27 33.29
C VAL A 293 -39.93 9.90 33.39
N LYS A 294 -39.64 8.61 33.62
CA LYS A 294 -38.28 8.11 33.76
C LYS A 294 -38.02 7.03 32.72
N LEU A 295 -36.75 6.91 32.29
CA LEU A 295 -36.28 5.76 31.52
C LEU A 295 -36.03 4.59 32.48
N ALA A 296 -36.46 3.38 32.11
CA ALA A 296 -36.12 2.20 32.89
C ALA A 296 -34.58 2.03 32.88
N PRO A 297 -33.97 1.69 34.04
CA PRO A 297 -32.55 1.37 34.05
C PRO A 297 -32.32 0.12 33.21
N MET A 298 -31.28 0.15 32.33
CA MET A 298 -30.86 -1.04 31.59
C MET A 298 -30.51 -2.13 32.62
N ALA A 299 -31.13 -3.30 32.48
CA ALA A 299 -30.75 -4.46 33.26
C ALA A 299 -29.33 -4.86 32.82
N SER A 300 -28.34 -4.65 33.69
CA SER A 300 -27.00 -5.21 33.52
C SER A 300 -27.09 -6.72 33.55
N GLN A 301 -26.88 -7.37 32.38
CA GLN A 301 -26.57 -8.79 32.31
C GLN A 301 -25.07 -9.01 32.54
#